data_ca1208ae6d4d4fd7e5ea1045cdfe30b8
#
_entry.id   ca1208ae6d4d4fd7e5ea1045cdfe30b8
#
_cell.length_a   1.000
_cell.length_b   1.000
_cell.length_c   1.000
_cell.angle_alpha   90.00
_cell.angle_beta   90.00
_cell.angle_gamma   90.00
#
_symmetry.space_group_name_H-M   'P 1'
#
loop_
_entity.id
_entity.type
_entity.pdbx_description
1 polymer ?
#
loop_
_entity_poly.entity_id
_entity_poly.type
_entity_poly.pdbx_seq_one_letter_code
_entity_poly.pdbx_strand_id
1 'polypeptide(L)'
;AISFPLMNLVLASSEDGRWQVVREGRKVNIIDRTANSCSCSRIFLTYMSGAVFDCSGMVLLLVARGLRAGVFLFRFANGEWQYRGELEPIPHQGVITKRLQKILLRDNRLIFVYNSRIRKYDVETGKLVYNKAVRHAFETEGEDLTQKFKGIYRTGFY
;
A
#
# COMPACT_ATOMS: atom_id res chain seq x y z
N ALA A 1 -12.49 -33.21 -13.11
CA ALA A 1 -11.41 -32.42 -12.52
C ALA A 1 -11.88 -31.74 -11.24
N ILE A 2 -11.12 -31.89 -10.19
CA ILE A 2 -11.41 -31.21 -8.93
C ILE A 2 -10.83 -29.80 -9.05
N SER A 3 -11.71 -28.79 -9.05
CA SER A 3 -11.25 -27.42 -8.96
C SER A 3 -11.29 -27.02 -7.47
N PHE A 4 -10.17 -26.56 -6.97
CA PHE A 4 -10.12 -25.98 -5.65
C PHE A 4 -10.50 -24.50 -5.75
N PRO A 5 -11.44 -24.03 -4.93
CA PRO A 5 -11.71 -22.60 -4.92
C PRO A 5 -10.43 -21.86 -4.51
N LEU A 6 -10.13 -20.76 -5.22
CA LEU A 6 -9.04 -19.88 -4.82
C LEU A 6 -9.35 -19.37 -3.42
N MET A 7 -8.37 -19.48 -2.53
CA MET A 7 -8.51 -18.95 -1.19
C MET A 7 -8.55 -17.42 -1.24
N ASN A 8 -9.65 -16.86 -0.77
CA ASN A 8 -9.78 -15.43 -0.59
C ASN A 8 -9.10 -15.03 0.73
N LEU A 9 -8.14 -14.16 0.64
CA LEU A 9 -7.42 -13.67 1.78
C LEU A 9 -7.72 -12.19 1.98
N VAL A 10 -8.29 -11.85 3.14
CA VAL A 10 -8.51 -10.45 3.50
C VAL A 10 -7.19 -9.82 3.87
N LEU A 11 -6.77 -8.81 3.13
CA LEU A 11 -5.51 -8.12 3.36
C LEU A 11 -5.66 -6.96 4.35
N ALA A 12 -6.78 -6.25 4.29
CA ALA A 12 -7.05 -5.13 5.19
C ALA A 12 -8.52 -4.74 5.14
N SER A 13 -8.95 -4.00 6.15
CA SER A 13 -10.26 -3.33 6.19
C SER A 13 -10.04 -1.88 6.61
N SER A 14 -10.86 -0.96 6.08
CA SER A 14 -10.83 0.43 6.51
C SER A 14 -11.36 0.56 7.95
N GLU A 15 -10.99 1.65 8.63
CA GLU A 15 -11.39 1.84 10.04
C GLU A 15 -12.91 1.92 10.21
N ASP A 16 -13.61 2.53 9.25
CA ASP A 16 -15.08 2.63 9.26
C ASP A 16 -15.80 1.34 8.87
N GLY A 17 -15.05 0.31 8.44
CA GLY A 17 -15.59 -0.97 8.03
C GLY A 17 -16.22 -0.98 6.65
N ARG A 18 -16.25 0.12 5.93
CA ARG A 18 -16.85 0.21 4.60
C ARG A 18 -16.07 -0.58 3.55
N TRP A 19 -14.75 -0.46 3.56
CA TRP A 19 -13.89 -1.03 2.53
C TRP A 19 -13.12 -2.23 3.04
N GLN A 20 -13.05 -3.23 2.21
CA GLN A 20 -12.27 -4.43 2.49
C GLN A 20 -11.46 -4.80 1.25
N VAL A 21 -10.18 -5.09 1.43
CA VAL A 21 -9.29 -5.53 0.36
C VAL A 21 -9.13 -7.03 0.46
N VAL A 22 -9.48 -7.73 -0.61
CA VAL A 22 -9.45 -9.19 -0.67
C VAL A 22 -8.54 -9.63 -1.81
N ARG A 23 -7.63 -10.53 -1.52
CA ARG A 23 -6.75 -11.13 -2.52
C ARG A 23 -7.30 -12.49 -2.94
N GLU A 24 -7.36 -12.68 -4.24
CA GLU A 24 -7.71 -13.94 -4.88
C GLU A 24 -6.61 -14.25 -5.90
N GLY A 25 -5.61 -15.05 -5.49
CA GLY A 25 -4.41 -15.24 -6.29
C GLY A 25 -3.65 -13.93 -6.49
N ARG A 26 -3.39 -13.56 -7.75
CA ARG A 26 -2.77 -12.27 -8.10
C ARG A 26 -3.78 -11.16 -8.31
N LYS A 27 -5.06 -11.47 -8.18
CA LYS A 27 -6.14 -10.50 -8.30
C LYS A 27 -6.43 -9.88 -6.94
N VAL A 28 -6.62 -8.58 -6.91
CA VAL A 28 -7.01 -7.84 -5.72
C VAL A 28 -8.35 -7.17 -5.98
N ASN A 29 -9.28 -7.36 -5.07
CA ASN A 29 -10.61 -6.77 -5.11
C ASN A 29 -10.77 -5.80 -3.95
N ILE A 30 -11.27 -4.61 -4.23
CA ILE A 30 -11.68 -3.67 -3.20
C ILE A 30 -13.19 -3.74 -3.11
N ILE A 31 -13.69 -4.19 -1.96
CA ILE A 31 -15.10 -4.49 -1.74
C ILE A 31 -15.73 -3.39 -0.92
N ASP A 32 -16.86 -2.88 -1.41
CA ASP A 32 -17.72 -1.98 -0.66
C ASP A 32 -18.65 -2.85 0.20
N ARG A 33 -18.40 -2.87 1.50
CA ARG A 33 -19.18 -3.67 2.45
C ARG A 33 -20.58 -3.13 2.67
N THR A 34 -20.77 -1.83 2.48
CA THR A 34 -22.10 -1.22 2.64
C THR A 34 -23.01 -1.54 1.46
N ALA A 35 -22.47 -1.59 0.25
CA ALA A 35 -23.20 -1.96 -0.96
C ALA A 35 -23.10 -3.46 -1.27
N ASN A 36 -22.26 -4.20 -0.55
CA ASN A 36 -21.97 -5.61 -0.76
C ASN A 36 -21.60 -5.92 -2.22
N SER A 37 -20.71 -5.11 -2.76
CA SER A 37 -20.28 -5.19 -4.16
C SER A 37 -18.79 -4.94 -4.32
N CYS A 38 -18.21 -5.48 -5.40
CA CYS A 38 -16.83 -5.19 -5.75
C CYS A 38 -16.76 -3.81 -6.43
N SER A 39 -16.05 -2.90 -5.80
CA SER A 39 -15.87 -1.53 -6.30
C SER A 39 -14.75 -1.41 -7.31
N CYS A 40 -13.68 -2.17 -7.13
CA CYS A 40 -12.50 -2.12 -7.98
C CYS A 40 -11.82 -3.47 -7.97
N SER A 41 -11.27 -3.87 -9.12
CA SER A 41 -10.57 -5.13 -9.25
C SER A 41 -9.36 -4.93 -10.15
N ARG A 42 -8.22 -5.53 -9.77
CA ARG A 42 -7.01 -5.45 -10.57
C ARG A 42 -6.16 -6.71 -10.42
N ILE A 43 -5.58 -7.17 -11.52
CA ILE A 43 -4.65 -8.29 -11.54
C ILE A 43 -3.24 -7.74 -11.60
N PHE A 44 -2.37 -8.23 -10.71
CA PHE A 44 -0.97 -7.83 -10.65
C PHE A 44 -0.05 -8.95 -11.17
N LEU A 45 1.20 -8.61 -11.43
CA LEU A 45 2.21 -9.59 -11.83
C LEU A 45 2.73 -10.42 -10.66
N THR A 46 2.41 -10.03 -9.43
CA THR A 46 2.87 -10.69 -8.21
C THR A 46 1.73 -10.78 -7.20
N TYR A 47 1.93 -11.58 -6.18
CA TYR A 47 0.96 -11.71 -5.07
C TYR A 47 1.15 -10.56 -4.09
N MET A 48 0.06 -9.85 -3.79
CA MET A 48 0.09 -8.84 -2.74
C MET A 48 0.16 -9.50 -1.37
N SER A 49 1.07 -9.03 -0.55
CA SER A 49 1.30 -9.59 0.79
C SER A 49 0.47 -8.90 1.86
N GLY A 50 0.05 -7.68 1.61
CA GLY A 50 -0.73 -6.92 2.56
C GLY A 50 -1.24 -5.62 1.98
N ALA A 51 -2.02 -4.92 2.77
CA ALA A 51 -2.60 -3.64 2.40
C ALA A 51 -2.70 -2.72 3.61
N VAL A 52 -2.63 -1.43 3.37
CA VAL A 52 -2.74 -0.41 4.41
C VAL A 52 -3.70 0.67 3.94
N PHE A 53 -4.75 0.91 4.72
CA PHE A 53 -5.61 2.09 4.54
C PHE A 53 -5.14 3.22 5.43
N ASP A 54 -5.29 4.45 4.97
CA ASP A 54 -5.23 5.61 5.85
C ASP A 54 -6.49 5.67 6.73
N CYS A 55 -6.47 6.53 7.74
CA CYS A 55 -7.60 6.61 8.68
C CYS A 55 -8.89 7.12 8.02
N SER A 56 -8.78 7.93 6.97
CA SER A 56 -9.95 8.42 6.24
C SER A 56 -10.57 7.37 5.31
N GLY A 57 -9.85 6.28 5.01
CA GLY A 57 -10.31 5.25 4.07
C GLY A 57 -10.31 5.70 2.62
N MET A 58 -9.50 6.69 2.26
CA MET A 58 -9.43 7.24 0.91
C MET A 58 -8.11 6.95 0.20
N VAL A 59 -7.12 6.50 0.93
CA VAL A 59 -5.81 6.10 0.40
C VAL A 59 -5.58 4.64 0.76
N LEU A 60 -5.18 3.85 -0.22
CA LEU A 60 -4.87 2.44 -0.03
C LEU A 60 -3.50 2.15 -0.64
N LEU A 61 -2.65 1.54 0.15
CA LEU A 61 -1.37 1.03 -0.30
C LEU A 61 -1.42 -0.49 -0.30
N LEU A 62 -1.14 -1.09 -1.45
CA LEU A 62 -0.89 -2.52 -1.55
C LEU A 62 0.60 -2.76 -1.48
N VAL A 63 0.99 -3.82 -0.79
CA VAL A 63 2.40 -4.15 -0.56
C VAL A 63 2.67 -5.55 -1.07
N ALA A 64 3.63 -5.66 -1.97
CA ALA A 64 4.19 -6.93 -2.42
C ALA A 64 5.58 -7.11 -1.81
N ARG A 65 5.88 -8.34 -1.38
CA ARG A 65 7.20 -8.73 -0.88
C ARG A 65 7.87 -9.68 -1.86
N GLY A 66 9.15 -9.94 -1.64
CA GLY A 66 9.89 -10.90 -2.44
C GLY A 66 10.60 -10.26 -3.62
N LEU A 67 10.82 -11.04 -4.67
CA LEU A 67 11.61 -10.61 -5.84
C LEU A 67 10.99 -9.43 -6.60
N ARG A 68 9.67 -9.32 -6.55
CA ARG A 68 8.93 -8.21 -7.18
C ARG A 68 8.29 -7.32 -6.11
N ALA A 69 9.06 -7.03 -5.08
CA ALA A 69 8.63 -6.17 -4.01
C ALA A 69 8.26 -4.78 -4.53
N GLY A 70 7.22 -4.21 -3.97
CA GLY A 70 6.78 -2.87 -4.35
C GLY A 70 5.61 -2.40 -3.51
N VAL A 71 5.33 -1.11 -3.65
CA VAL A 71 4.18 -0.46 -3.01
C VAL A 71 3.33 0.16 -4.11
N PHE A 72 2.04 -0.12 -4.08
CA PHE A 72 1.11 0.26 -5.14
C PHE A 72 -0.02 1.11 -4.55
N LEU A 73 -0.27 2.24 -5.17
CA LEU A 73 -1.21 3.23 -4.66
C LEU A 73 -2.57 3.16 -5.35
N PHE A 74 -3.61 3.17 -4.53
CA PHE A 74 -4.99 3.43 -4.95
C PHE A 74 -5.52 4.65 -4.21
N ARG A 75 -6.31 5.44 -4.90
CA ARG A 75 -6.96 6.63 -4.34
C ARG A 75 -8.46 6.54 -4.58
N PHE A 76 -9.25 6.77 -3.53
CA PHE A 76 -10.70 6.91 -3.68
C PHE A 76 -11.02 8.35 -4.05
N ALA A 77 -11.56 8.56 -5.25
CA ALA A 77 -11.91 9.87 -5.76
C ALA A 77 -13.10 9.75 -6.70
N ASN A 78 -13.98 10.75 -6.67
CA ASN A 78 -15.15 10.80 -7.55
C ASN A 78 -16.05 9.55 -7.45
N GLY A 79 -16.19 9.02 -6.24
CA GLY A 79 -17.05 7.87 -5.96
C GLY A 79 -16.46 6.51 -6.36
N GLU A 80 -15.21 6.45 -6.74
CA GLU A 80 -14.58 5.19 -7.16
C GLU A 80 -13.12 5.09 -6.72
N TRP A 81 -12.63 3.84 -6.61
CA TRP A 81 -11.22 3.57 -6.39
C TRP A 81 -10.48 3.61 -7.72
N GLN A 82 -9.39 4.37 -7.76
CA GLN A 82 -8.56 4.55 -8.94
C GLN A 82 -7.13 4.12 -8.64
N TYR A 83 -6.59 3.29 -9.52
CA TYR A 83 -5.18 2.89 -9.42
C TYR A 83 -4.27 4.02 -9.88
N ARG A 84 -3.32 4.40 -9.04
CA ARG A 84 -2.37 5.50 -9.32
C ARG A 84 -0.98 5.04 -9.69
N GLY A 85 -0.68 3.76 -9.54
CA GLY A 85 0.59 3.21 -9.99
C GLY A 85 1.47 2.68 -8.87
N GLU A 86 2.62 2.18 -9.27
CA GLU A 86 3.66 1.71 -8.38
C GLU A 86 4.49 2.88 -7.86
N LEU A 87 4.59 3.00 -6.54
CA LEU A 87 5.31 4.11 -5.90
C LEU A 87 6.78 3.76 -5.66
N GLU A 88 7.00 2.62 -5.06
CA GLU A 88 8.35 2.17 -4.72
C GLU A 88 8.62 0.85 -5.42
N PRO A 89 9.29 0.88 -6.57
CA PRO A 89 9.86 -0.33 -7.11
C PRO A 89 11.09 -0.66 -6.28
N ILE A 90 11.03 -1.75 -5.53
CA ILE A 90 12.14 -2.09 -4.67
C ILE A 90 12.84 -3.29 -5.26
N PRO A 91 13.94 -3.04 -5.96
CA PRO A 91 14.66 -4.10 -6.61
C PRO A 91 15.38 -5.03 -5.65
N HIS A 92 15.56 -4.61 -4.39
CA HIS A 92 16.30 -5.40 -3.40
C HIS A 92 15.48 -5.59 -2.16
N GLN A 93 15.25 -6.85 -1.82
CA GLN A 93 14.57 -7.24 -0.61
C GLN A 93 15.27 -6.69 0.62
N GLY A 94 14.50 -6.29 1.60
CA GLY A 94 15.03 -5.80 2.86
C GLY A 94 15.44 -4.33 2.84
N VAL A 95 15.52 -3.69 1.69
CA VAL A 95 15.83 -2.25 1.66
C VAL A 95 14.71 -1.45 2.29
N ILE A 96 13.45 -1.78 2.00
CA ILE A 96 12.32 -1.14 2.67
C ILE A 96 12.35 -1.40 4.16
N THR A 97 12.48 -2.67 4.55
CA THR A 97 12.34 -3.05 5.96
C THR A 97 13.51 -2.62 6.81
N LYS A 98 14.72 -2.61 6.25
CA LYS A 98 15.95 -2.30 7.00
C LYS A 98 16.28 -0.81 7.01
N ARG A 99 15.92 -0.07 5.97
CA ARG A 99 16.31 1.34 5.82
C ARG A 99 15.13 2.29 5.92
N LEU A 100 13.92 1.82 5.66
CA LEU A 100 12.73 2.64 5.81
C LEU A 100 12.45 2.87 7.29
N GLN A 101 12.42 4.12 7.70
CA GLN A 101 12.13 4.50 9.07
C GLN A 101 10.67 4.83 9.28
N LYS A 102 10.07 5.57 8.34
CA LYS A 102 8.68 6.02 8.45
C LYS A 102 8.01 6.09 7.11
N ILE A 103 6.69 5.89 7.12
CA ILE A 103 5.78 6.26 6.04
C ILE A 103 4.75 7.18 6.65
N LEU A 104 4.68 8.39 6.15
CA LEU A 104 3.76 9.42 6.62
C LEU A 104 2.84 9.87 5.49
N LEU A 105 1.62 10.23 5.85
CA LEU A 105 0.66 10.84 4.93
C LEU A 105 0.34 12.25 5.43
N ARG A 106 0.63 13.25 4.60
CA ARG A 106 0.41 14.65 4.95
C ARG A 106 0.13 15.46 3.69
N ASP A 107 -0.94 16.23 3.69
CA ASP A 107 -1.27 17.18 2.61
C ASP A 107 -1.26 16.50 1.22
N ASN A 108 -1.93 15.37 1.09
CA ASN A 108 -1.98 14.58 -0.14
C ASN A 108 -0.62 14.09 -0.62
N ARG A 109 0.32 13.91 0.30
CA ARG A 109 1.63 13.36 -0.01
C ARG A 109 1.96 12.17 0.86
N LEU A 110 2.44 11.10 0.23
CA LEU A 110 3.04 9.98 0.92
C LEU A 110 4.54 10.23 1.03
N ILE A 111 5.02 10.20 2.25
CA ILE A 111 6.41 10.54 2.57
C ILE A 111 7.11 9.28 3.06
N PHE A 112 8.06 8.80 2.27
CA PHE A 112 8.92 7.67 2.62
C PHE A 112 10.22 8.21 3.18
N VAL A 113 10.45 7.96 4.47
CA VAL A 113 11.64 8.44 5.18
C VAL A 113 12.60 7.28 5.36
N TYR A 114 13.74 7.36 4.70
CA TYR A 114 14.86 6.42 4.84
C TYR A 114 15.95 7.07 5.71
N ASN A 115 16.99 6.32 6.06
CA ASN A 115 18.07 6.84 6.90
C ASN A 115 18.73 8.12 6.35
N SER A 116 18.89 8.18 5.05
CA SER A 116 19.63 9.29 4.41
C SER A 116 18.92 9.83 3.17
N ARG A 117 17.62 9.56 3.05
CA ARG A 117 16.86 9.99 1.87
C ARG A 117 15.38 10.16 2.23
N ILE A 118 14.75 11.16 1.63
CA ILE A 118 13.30 11.37 1.72
C ILE A 118 12.73 11.36 0.31
N ARG A 119 11.66 10.57 0.12
CA ARG A 119 10.91 10.51 -1.14
C ARG A 119 9.46 10.83 -0.87
N LYS A 120 8.88 11.72 -1.65
CA LYS A 120 7.48 12.12 -1.50
C LYS A 120 6.73 11.90 -2.80
N TYR A 121 5.56 11.28 -2.69
CA TYR A 121 4.68 11.00 -3.82
C TYR A 121 3.37 11.76 -3.65
N ASP A 122 2.88 12.34 -4.74
CA ASP A 122 1.56 12.95 -4.78
C ASP A 122 0.52 11.82 -4.86
N VAL A 123 -0.43 11.77 -3.93
CA VAL A 123 -1.45 10.71 -3.91
C VAL A 123 -2.50 10.88 -5.00
N GLU A 124 -2.67 12.09 -5.55
CA GLU A 124 -3.63 12.32 -6.63
C GLU A 124 -3.11 11.80 -7.96
N THR A 125 -1.81 11.86 -8.20
CA THR A 125 -1.20 11.46 -9.46
C THR A 125 -0.37 10.18 -9.38
N GLY A 126 0.06 9.80 -8.19
CA GLY A 126 1.01 8.71 -8.00
C GLY A 126 2.45 9.06 -8.38
N LYS A 127 2.73 10.32 -8.69
CA LYS A 127 4.05 10.73 -9.17
C LYS A 127 4.98 11.12 -8.03
N LEU A 128 6.25 10.79 -8.21
CA LEU A 128 7.31 11.23 -7.32
C LEU A 128 7.52 12.74 -7.52
N VAL A 129 7.31 13.50 -6.44
CA VAL A 129 7.42 14.98 -6.47
C VAL A 129 8.61 15.51 -5.68
N TYR A 130 9.24 14.65 -4.89
CA TYR A 130 10.39 15.03 -4.08
C TYR A 130 11.26 13.79 -3.87
N ASN A 131 12.56 13.92 -4.11
CA ASN A 131 13.51 12.84 -3.89
C ASN A 131 14.87 13.45 -3.61
N LYS A 132 15.27 13.49 -2.34
CA LYS A 132 16.54 14.09 -1.94
C LYS A 132 17.29 13.25 -0.95
N ALA A 133 18.58 13.15 -1.14
CA ALA A 133 19.50 12.70 -0.13
C ALA A 133 19.62 13.79 0.94
N VAL A 134 19.53 13.37 2.20
CA VAL A 134 19.66 14.27 3.35
C VAL A 134 20.64 13.67 4.33
N ARG A 135 21.36 14.50 5.06
CA ARG A 135 22.37 14.00 6.00
C ARG A 135 21.74 13.23 7.15
N HIS A 136 20.63 13.72 7.65
CA HIS A 136 19.80 13.05 8.64
C HIS A 136 18.34 13.22 8.19
N ALA A 137 17.74 12.14 7.73
CA ALA A 137 16.36 12.19 7.31
C ALA A 137 15.46 12.34 8.56
N PHE A 138 14.70 13.41 8.61
CA PHE A 138 13.86 13.74 9.73
C PHE A 138 12.53 14.33 9.24
N GLU A 139 11.46 13.61 9.48
CA GLU A 139 10.09 14.04 9.24
C GLU A 139 9.22 13.42 10.33
N THR A 140 8.35 14.21 10.93
CA THR A 140 7.51 13.74 12.04
C THR A 140 6.04 14.05 11.87
N GLU A 141 5.69 14.98 10.99
CA GLU A 141 4.33 15.44 10.84
C GLU A 141 3.56 14.61 9.81
N GLY A 142 2.29 14.36 10.15
CA GLY A 142 1.36 13.63 9.30
C GLY A 142 0.83 12.38 9.97
N GLU A 143 -0.05 11.69 9.27
CA GLU A 143 -0.55 10.39 9.72
C GLU A 143 0.57 9.36 9.56
N ASP A 144 0.90 8.66 10.63
CA ASP A 144 1.97 7.67 10.64
C ASP A 144 1.42 6.29 10.27
N LEU A 145 1.79 5.80 9.11
CA LEU A 145 1.39 4.49 8.60
C LEU A 145 2.46 3.42 8.87
N THR A 146 3.55 3.79 9.55
CA THR A 146 4.74 2.95 9.67
C THR A 146 4.45 1.60 10.31
N GLN A 147 3.69 1.57 11.41
CA GLN A 147 3.44 0.31 12.12
C GLN A 147 2.53 -0.62 11.32
N LYS A 148 1.53 -0.09 10.66
CA LYS A 148 0.66 -0.88 9.77
C LYS A 148 1.48 -1.50 8.63
N PHE A 149 2.36 -0.71 8.04
CA PHE A 149 3.21 -1.15 6.94
C PHE A 149 4.20 -2.22 7.40
N LYS A 150 4.90 -1.99 8.51
CA LYS A 150 5.86 -2.95 9.07
C LYS A 150 5.19 -4.23 9.55
N GLY A 151 3.94 -4.17 9.98
CA GLY A 151 3.17 -5.33 10.37
C GLY A 151 3.04 -6.37 9.25
N ILE A 152 2.98 -5.93 8.00
CA ILE A 152 2.94 -6.82 6.84
C ILE A 152 4.19 -7.70 6.77
N TYR A 153 5.34 -7.16 7.14
CA TYR A 153 6.61 -7.88 7.10
C TYR A 153 6.82 -8.78 8.31
N ARG A 154 6.02 -8.61 9.37
CA ARG A 154 6.12 -9.43 10.58
C ARG A 154 5.31 -10.72 10.51
N THR A 155 4.38 -10.83 9.58
CA THR A 155 3.44 -11.94 9.51
C THR A 155 4.00 -13.20 8.86
N GLY A 156 5.30 -13.33 8.74
CA GLY A 156 5.94 -14.63 8.60
C GLY A 156 5.99 -15.27 7.23
N PHE A 157 5.69 -14.57 6.18
CA PHE A 157 5.88 -15.09 4.82
C PHE A 157 7.19 -14.57 4.26
N TYR A 158 8.23 -15.24 4.58
CA TYR A 158 9.56 -14.94 4.09
C TYR A 158 9.93 -15.84 2.93
#